data_d7f98e70892dd675afd9428c12030d6d
#
_entry.id   d7f98e70892dd675afd9428c12030d6d
#
_cell.length_a   1.000
_cell.length_b   1.000
_cell.length_c   1.000
_cell.angle_alpha   90.00
_cell.angle_beta   90.00
_cell.angle_gamma   90.00
#
_symmetry.space_group_name_H-M   'P 1'
#
loop_
_entity.id
_entity.type
_entity.pdbx_description
1 polymer ?
#
loop_
_entity_poly.entity_id
_entity_poly.type
_entity_poly.pdbx_seq_one_letter_code
_entity_poly.pdbx_strand_id
1 'polypeptide(L)'
;ESSPYMPVKLQPSAQQLVKTPKELEALADELHFDEKGRIIEDENYRKAYKRYQDYESAQKEGAYRIYVPGYNDAMINTAAVMQMAYLMHKYGVKPVYDVWVCGTVGEEGKGNLAGMKQLYGYNQDTGKGNNALNFVANVGADSTSPKSGTVNYLGSYRFEIKYTEPAGLKIDAKGPSAMMAMSRAIERISNLKTPWDADKKAERTTYTVGVGSCEQAKPGERSQSCTLLVDMRSPTPGPLNDIRAKIEPVFQKAMDEENAKFGLKNTDPKAVKMELVWFGDRPAHQRKNYNDGVMQAYWQSAKTVGIDERKKLNERASSLNDNVPAAVGVPTVNINVGTNAGGGGGHAWYEWGIPGNGEDEGKRVYRMILMGLMNAGFNTSDGKVVQPLVGPIGNRTTEDIYK
;
A
#
# COMPACT_ATOMS: atom_id res chain seq x y z
N GLU A 1 -1.39 -4.85 16.62
CA GLU A 1 -0.42 -5.82 17.18
C GLU A 1 0.95 -5.18 17.07
N SER A 2 1.59 -4.91 18.23
CA SER A 2 2.97 -4.47 18.28
C SER A 2 3.82 -5.52 17.56
N SER A 3 4.61 -5.10 16.58
CA SER A 3 5.56 -5.99 15.90
C SER A 3 6.32 -6.78 16.96
N PRO A 4 6.31 -8.11 16.95
CA PRO A 4 7.02 -8.92 17.94
C PRO A 4 8.54 -8.76 17.90
N TYR A 5 9.05 -7.97 16.95
CA TYR A 5 10.47 -7.86 16.60
C TYR A 5 11.18 -6.61 17.14
N MET A 6 10.49 -5.74 17.90
CA MET A 6 11.18 -4.70 18.66
C MET A 6 10.86 -4.84 20.14
N PRO A 7 11.74 -5.44 20.94
CA PRO A 7 11.65 -5.26 22.37
C PRO A 7 11.63 -3.76 22.67
N VAL A 8 10.69 -3.29 23.47
CA VAL A 8 10.56 -1.88 23.90
C VAL A 8 11.89 -1.30 24.41
N LYS A 9 12.83 -2.15 24.83
CA LYS A 9 14.21 -1.81 25.21
C LYS A 9 15.11 -1.35 24.06
N LEU A 10 14.73 -1.58 22.81
CA LEU A 10 15.47 -1.18 21.61
C LEU A 10 14.81 0.01 20.86
N GLN A 11 13.81 0.64 21.48
CA GLN A 11 13.42 1.97 21.03
C GLN A 11 14.38 2.97 21.71
N PRO A 12 15.55 3.20 21.13
CA PRO A 12 16.42 4.20 21.70
C PRO A 12 15.72 5.54 21.53
N SER A 13 15.68 6.35 22.57
CA SER A 13 15.58 7.78 22.34
C SER A 13 16.56 8.13 21.21
N ALA A 14 16.25 9.08 20.38
CA ALA A 14 17.13 9.48 19.27
C ALA A 14 18.59 9.67 19.70
N GLN A 15 18.84 9.96 20.96
CA GLN A 15 20.15 10.09 21.58
C GLN A 15 20.91 8.77 21.78
N GLN A 16 20.24 7.61 21.71
CA GLN A 16 20.85 6.28 21.88
C GLN A 16 21.10 5.58 20.54
N LEU A 17 20.97 6.31 19.45
CA LEU A 17 21.21 5.74 18.14
C LEU A 17 22.67 5.42 17.91
N VAL A 18 22.84 4.35 17.24
CA VAL A 18 24.08 3.74 16.76
C VAL A 18 25.19 4.73 16.52
N LYS A 19 26.20 4.66 17.35
CA LYS A 19 27.39 5.55 17.30
C LYS A 19 28.60 4.87 16.71
N THR A 20 28.58 3.54 16.66
CA THR A 20 29.74 2.72 16.26
C THR A 20 29.28 1.51 15.44
N PRO A 21 30.20 0.87 14.67
CA PRO A 21 29.88 -0.41 14.02
C PRO A 21 29.41 -1.51 14.97
N LYS A 22 29.87 -1.52 16.24
CA LYS A 22 29.36 -2.46 17.25
C LYS A 22 27.90 -2.22 17.65
N GLU A 23 27.47 -0.97 17.62
CA GLU A 23 26.08 -0.63 17.90
C GLU A 23 25.18 -0.92 16.69
N LEU A 24 25.76 -0.95 15.47
CA LEU A 24 25.09 -1.51 14.28
C LEU A 24 24.83 -3.02 14.45
N GLU A 25 25.74 -3.75 15.09
CA GLU A 25 25.53 -5.17 15.43
C GLU A 25 24.31 -5.35 16.35
N ALA A 26 24.10 -4.46 17.30
CA ALA A 26 22.96 -4.52 18.24
C ALA A 26 21.60 -4.12 17.61
N LEU A 27 21.59 -3.51 16.42
CA LEU A 27 20.38 -3.29 15.63
C LEU A 27 20.01 -4.47 14.73
N ALA A 28 20.75 -5.54 14.82
CA ALA A 28 21.00 -6.37 13.69
C ALA A 28 20.64 -7.84 13.80
N ASP A 29 19.39 -8.15 13.94
CA ASP A 29 18.85 -9.42 13.41
C ASP A 29 18.96 -9.47 11.86
N GLU A 30 19.35 -8.36 11.22
CA GLU A 30 19.44 -8.21 9.77
C GLU A 30 20.85 -8.01 9.23
N LEU A 31 21.88 -7.81 10.08
CA LEU A 31 23.26 -7.75 9.62
C LEU A 31 23.83 -9.15 9.46
N HIS A 32 24.47 -9.39 8.34
CA HIS A 32 25.14 -10.64 8.08
C HIS A 32 26.61 -10.55 8.54
N PHE A 33 27.09 -11.66 9.06
CA PHE A 33 28.47 -11.78 9.57
C PHE A 33 29.19 -12.88 8.82
N ASP A 34 30.48 -12.66 8.56
CA ASP A 34 31.35 -13.71 8.01
C ASP A 34 31.72 -14.76 9.09
N GLU A 35 32.41 -15.83 8.68
CA GLU A 35 32.84 -16.90 9.58
C GLU A 35 33.78 -16.43 10.72
N LYS A 36 34.29 -15.21 10.61
CA LYS A 36 35.18 -14.56 11.63
C LYS A 36 34.40 -13.53 12.47
N GLY A 37 33.07 -13.46 12.31
CA GLY A 37 32.23 -12.52 13.03
C GLY A 37 32.38 -11.05 12.58
N ARG A 38 32.88 -10.78 11.38
CA ARG A 38 32.96 -9.43 10.81
C ARG A 38 31.71 -9.15 9.98
N ILE A 39 31.20 -7.94 10.06
CA ILE A 39 30.04 -7.51 9.29
C ILE A 39 30.34 -7.65 7.78
N ILE A 40 29.42 -8.26 7.07
CA ILE A 40 29.45 -8.31 5.60
C ILE A 40 28.82 -7.00 5.09
N GLU A 41 29.56 -6.25 4.28
CA GLU A 41 29.08 -5.00 3.68
C GLU A 41 28.11 -5.24 2.52
N ASP A 42 27.00 -5.93 2.82
CA ASP A 42 25.92 -6.19 1.90
C ASP A 42 24.88 -5.05 1.86
N GLU A 43 23.72 -5.33 1.28
CA GLU A 43 22.63 -4.34 1.19
C GLU A 43 22.08 -3.96 2.57
N ASN A 44 22.03 -4.90 3.52
CA ASN A 44 21.53 -4.65 4.87
C ASN A 44 22.49 -3.76 5.65
N TYR A 45 23.79 -4.01 5.54
CA TYR A 45 24.81 -3.12 6.09
C TYR A 45 24.70 -1.70 5.53
N ARG A 46 24.55 -1.56 4.19
CA ARG A 46 24.42 -0.23 3.57
C ARG A 46 23.19 0.53 4.06
N LYS A 47 22.07 -0.16 4.24
CA LYS A 47 20.85 0.42 4.82
C LYS A 47 21.07 0.86 6.27
N ALA A 48 21.70 0.04 7.09
CA ALA A 48 22.02 0.35 8.47
C ALA A 48 23.02 1.50 8.59
N TYR A 49 24.05 1.50 7.76
CA TYR A 49 25.06 2.56 7.72
C TYR A 49 24.48 3.90 7.24
N LYS A 50 23.62 3.86 6.25
CA LYS A 50 22.90 5.07 5.81
C LYS A 50 22.06 5.66 6.94
N ARG A 51 21.34 4.86 7.71
CA ARG A 51 20.58 5.32 8.88
C ARG A 51 21.48 6.01 9.90
N TYR A 52 22.65 5.46 10.14
CA TYR A 52 23.64 6.07 11.02
C TYR A 52 24.10 7.44 10.52
N GLN A 53 24.45 7.53 9.23
CA GLN A 53 24.86 8.81 8.62
C GLN A 53 23.75 9.86 8.66
N ASP A 54 22.53 9.43 8.37
CA ASP A 54 21.36 10.31 8.41
C ASP A 54 21.07 10.79 9.83
N TYR A 55 21.28 9.94 10.85
CA TYR A 55 21.18 10.34 12.25
C TYR A 55 22.24 11.36 12.65
N GLU A 56 23.49 11.15 12.26
CA GLU A 56 24.54 12.12 12.53
C GLU A 56 24.24 13.48 11.89
N SER A 57 23.71 13.48 10.66
CA SER A 57 23.27 14.71 9.99
C SER A 57 22.15 15.41 10.75
N ALA A 58 21.13 14.65 11.17
CA ALA A 58 20.02 15.18 11.94
C ALA A 58 20.45 15.73 13.30
N GLN A 59 21.43 15.10 13.95
CA GLN A 59 22.04 15.61 15.19
C GLN A 59 22.72 16.96 14.99
N LYS A 60 23.47 17.10 13.89
CA LYS A 60 24.13 18.37 13.54
C LYS A 60 23.15 19.49 13.24
N GLU A 61 21.99 19.15 12.70
CA GLU A 61 20.91 20.07 12.38
C GLU A 61 20.00 20.37 13.59
N GLY A 62 20.23 19.73 14.74
CA GLY A 62 19.39 19.87 15.94
C GLY A 62 18.04 19.13 15.84
N ALA A 63 17.89 18.23 14.86
CA ALA A 63 16.71 17.41 14.68
C ALA A 63 16.92 15.99 15.20
N TYR A 64 15.88 15.37 15.74
CA TYR A 64 15.91 14.00 16.23
C TYR A 64 15.07 13.10 15.35
N ARG A 65 15.52 11.86 15.15
CA ARG A 65 14.73 10.80 14.52
C ARG A 65 14.08 9.93 15.57
N ILE A 66 12.83 9.61 15.35
CA ILE A 66 12.08 8.61 16.12
C ILE A 66 11.98 7.38 15.24
N TYR A 67 12.49 6.24 15.73
CA TYR A 67 12.39 4.95 15.04
C TYR A 67 11.23 4.16 15.62
N VAL A 68 10.14 4.09 14.86
CA VAL A 68 8.94 3.32 15.21
C VAL A 68 8.29 2.84 13.92
N PRO A 69 8.05 1.51 13.77
CA PRO A 69 7.26 0.98 12.65
C PRO A 69 5.90 1.65 12.59
N GLY A 70 5.49 2.08 11.40
CA GLY A 70 4.23 2.79 11.19
C GLY A 70 4.25 4.28 11.56
N TYR A 71 5.40 4.86 11.91
CA TYR A 71 5.48 6.26 12.33
C TYR A 71 5.01 7.23 11.23
N ASN A 72 5.59 7.12 10.04
CA ASN A 72 5.18 7.93 8.89
C ASN A 72 3.99 7.32 8.15
N ASP A 73 3.91 5.99 8.17
CA ASP A 73 2.93 5.23 7.41
C ASP A 73 2.04 4.36 8.34
N ALA A 74 0.99 4.96 9.01
CA ALA A 74 0.64 6.38 8.89
C ALA A 74 0.16 6.94 10.23
N MET A 75 0.85 6.62 11.36
CA MET A 75 0.43 7.05 12.71
C MET A 75 0.38 8.56 12.87
N ILE A 76 1.36 9.29 12.29
CA ILE A 76 1.36 10.76 12.36
C ILE A 76 0.17 11.37 11.62
N ASN A 77 -0.21 10.79 10.50
CA ASN A 77 -1.39 11.21 9.74
C ASN A 77 -2.68 10.90 10.53
N THR A 78 -2.77 9.73 11.13
CA THR A 78 -3.88 9.32 11.99
C THR A 78 -4.03 10.28 13.17
N ALA A 79 -2.94 10.60 13.86
CA ALA A 79 -2.94 11.56 14.97
C ALA A 79 -3.44 12.95 14.52
N ALA A 80 -3.02 13.42 13.35
CA ALA A 80 -3.46 14.70 12.80
C ALA A 80 -4.97 14.73 12.48
N VAL A 81 -5.51 13.62 11.93
CA VAL A 81 -6.95 13.49 11.65
C VAL A 81 -7.77 13.41 12.95
N MET A 82 -7.28 12.72 13.97
CA MET A 82 -7.90 12.71 15.31
C MET A 82 -7.88 14.12 15.93
N GLN A 83 -6.78 14.85 15.79
CA GLN A 83 -6.68 16.23 16.27
C GLN A 83 -7.66 17.17 15.55
N MET A 84 -7.88 16.99 14.26
CA MET A 84 -8.90 17.69 13.50
C MET A 84 -10.28 17.46 14.13
N ALA A 85 -10.68 16.23 14.37
CA ALA A 85 -11.97 15.90 14.98
C ALA A 85 -12.13 16.55 16.36
N TYR A 86 -11.10 16.46 17.20
CA TYR A 86 -11.08 17.11 18.51
C TYR A 86 -11.26 18.63 18.41
N LEU A 87 -10.54 19.30 17.50
CA LEU A 87 -10.63 20.75 17.35
C LEU A 87 -11.99 21.18 16.79
N MET A 88 -12.54 20.48 15.82
CA MET A 88 -13.88 20.76 15.30
C MET A 88 -14.93 20.66 16.41
N HIS A 89 -14.87 19.63 17.24
CA HIS A 89 -15.74 19.47 18.39
C HIS A 89 -15.53 20.59 19.43
N LYS A 90 -14.28 20.83 19.83
CA LYS A 90 -13.92 21.85 20.84
C LYS A 90 -14.40 23.24 20.50
N TYR A 91 -14.34 23.62 19.24
CA TYR A 91 -14.75 24.91 18.76
C TYR A 91 -16.19 24.97 18.25
N GLY A 92 -16.95 23.92 18.45
CA GLY A 92 -18.38 23.87 18.12
C GLY A 92 -18.66 24.06 16.64
N VAL A 93 -17.78 23.58 15.77
CA VAL A 93 -17.96 23.68 14.31
C VAL A 93 -19.20 22.92 13.89
N LYS A 94 -20.08 23.55 13.10
CA LYS A 94 -21.33 22.97 12.62
C LYS A 94 -21.29 22.84 11.09
N PRO A 95 -20.84 21.69 10.54
CA PRO A 95 -20.84 21.47 9.10
C PRO A 95 -22.28 21.35 8.57
N VAL A 96 -22.47 21.61 7.28
CA VAL A 96 -23.76 21.42 6.56
C VAL A 96 -23.95 19.95 6.25
N TYR A 97 -22.90 19.27 5.75
CA TYR A 97 -22.87 17.83 5.63
C TYR A 97 -22.11 17.21 6.81
N ASP A 98 -22.50 16.01 7.18
CA ASP A 98 -21.76 15.25 8.20
C ASP A 98 -20.31 15.03 7.78
N VAL A 99 -19.39 15.24 8.70
CA VAL A 99 -17.97 14.96 8.53
C VAL A 99 -17.62 13.69 9.32
N TRP A 100 -17.32 12.65 8.61
CA TRP A 100 -16.90 11.40 9.20
C TRP A 100 -15.38 11.34 9.31
N VAL A 101 -14.88 11.07 10.50
CA VAL A 101 -13.48 10.81 10.76
C VAL A 101 -13.32 9.31 10.98
N CYS A 102 -12.67 8.65 10.02
CA CYS A 102 -12.63 7.20 9.95
C CYS A 102 -11.18 6.68 10.05
N GLY A 103 -10.90 5.82 11.01
CA GLY A 103 -9.76 4.93 11.01
C GLY A 103 -10.17 3.59 10.44
N THR A 104 -9.63 3.21 9.29
CA THR A 104 -9.98 1.95 8.62
C THR A 104 -8.88 0.91 8.80
N VAL A 105 -9.27 -0.35 8.95
CA VAL A 105 -8.34 -1.47 9.14
C VAL A 105 -7.96 -2.12 7.81
N GLY A 106 -6.79 -2.75 7.77
CA GLY A 106 -6.37 -3.60 6.65
C GLY A 106 -5.98 -2.83 5.40
N GLU A 107 -5.32 -1.66 5.55
CA GLU A 107 -4.70 -0.99 4.41
C GLU A 107 -3.60 -1.86 3.82
N GLU A 108 -2.70 -2.36 4.64
CA GLU A 108 -1.50 -3.03 4.22
C GLU A 108 -1.69 -4.47 3.70
N GLY A 109 -0.84 -4.85 2.75
CA GLY A 109 -0.60 -6.21 2.31
C GLY A 109 -1.84 -7.06 2.09
N LYS A 110 -1.96 -8.15 2.86
CA LYS A 110 -3.10 -9.08 2.81
C LYS A 110 -4.40 -8.50 3.38
N GLY A 111 -4.34 -7.37 4.09
CA GLY A 111 -5.51 -6.64 4.55
C GLY A 111 -6.36 -6.07 3.42
N ASN A 112 -5.75 -5.80 2.26
CA ASN A 112 -6.44 -5.55 0.99
C ASN A 112 -7.53 -4.46 1.05
N LEU A 113 -7.31 -3.39 1.81
CA LEU A 113 -8.24 -2.27 2.01
C LEU A 113 -9.59 -2.71 2.64
N ALA A 114 -9.60 -3.75 3.47
CA ALA A 114 -10.83 -4.39 3.95
C ALA A 114 -11.79 -3.41 4.61
N GLY A 115 -11.30 -2.55 5.51
CA GLY A 115 -12.13 -1.55 6.19
C GLY A 115 -12.75 -0.54 5.24
N MET A 116 -11.98 -0.08 4.26
CA MET A 116 -12.46 0.84 3.23
C MET A 116 -13.47 0.19 2.29
N LYS A 117 -13.23 -1.05 1.87
CA LYS A 117 -14.17 -1.82 1.06
C LYS A 117 -15.51 -1.99 1.78
N GLN A 118 -15.47 -2.31 3.06
CA GLN A 118 -16.69 -2.41 3.86
C GLN A 118 -17.41 -1.08 3.99
N LEU A 119 -16.68 0.02 4.25
CA LEU A 119 -17.26 1.35 4.41
C LEU A 119 -18.02 1.83 3.17
N TYR A 120 -17.50 1.52 1.98
CA TYR A 120 -18.09 1.90 0.70
C TYR A 120 -18.94 0.80 0.05
N GLY A 121 -19.16 -0.33 0.74
CA GLY A 121 -19.86 -1.47 0.20
C GLY A 121 -19.25 -2.01 -1.09
N TYR A 122 -17.93 -1.94 -1.22
CA TYR A 122 -17.22 -2.40 -2.41
C TYR A 122 -17.15 -3.92 -2.46
N ASN A 123 -17.68 -4.48 -3.55
CA ASN A 123 -17.64 -5.90 -3.83
C ASN A 123 -16.52 -6.18 -4.86
N GLN A 124 -15.55 -6.97 -4.46
CA GLN A 124 -14.37 -7.26 -5.29
C GLN A 124 -14.69 -8.15 -6.50
N ASP A 125 -15.71 -9.00 -6.42
CA ASP A 125 -16.07 -9.90 -7.54
C ASP A 125 -16.70 -9.14 -8.69
N THR A 126 -17.42 -8.07 -8.38
CA THR A 126 -18.06 -7.21 -9.36
C THR A 126 -17.28 -5.96 -9.69
N GLY A 127 -16.26 -5.60 -8.88
CA GLY A 127 -15.53 -4.34 -8.98
C GLY A 127 -16.37 -3.10 -8.70
N LYS A 128 -17.52 -3.25 -8.02
CA LYS A 128 -18.48 -2.17 -7.77
C LYS A 128 -18.73 -1.99 -6.29
N GLY A 129 -19.06 -0.76 -5.89
CA GLY A 129 -19.54 -0.42 -4.57
C GLY A 129 -20.89 0.29 -4.63
N ASN A 130 -21.59 0.34 -3.51
CA ASN A 130 -22.91 0.95 -3.43
C ASN A 130 -22.91 2.33 -2.77
N ASN A 131 -21.80 2.72 -2.11
CA ASN A 131 -21.69 3.98 -1.35
C ASN A 131 -22.98 4.28 -0.54
N ALA A 132 -23.48 3.30 0.19
CA ALA A 132 -24.79 3.37 0.86
C ALA A 132 -24.91 4.54 1.86
N LEU A 133 -23.77 5.03 2.37
CA LEU A 133 -23.70 6.19 3.26
C LEU A 133 -23.69 7.53 2.50
N ASN A 134 -23.77 7.51 1.18
CA ASN A 134 -23.80 8.70 0.32
C ASN A 134 -22.62 9.67 0.55
N PHE A 135 -21.43 9.16 0.76
CA PHE A 135 -20.24 10.00 0.82
C PHE A 135 -20.09 10.79 -0.48
N VAL A 136 -19.95 12.10 -0.37
CA VAL A 136 -19.85 13.03 -1.51
C VAL A 136 -18.42 13.46 -1.81
N ALA A 137 -17.52 13.23 -0.87
CA ALA A 137 -16.09 13.50 -0.96
C ALA A 137 -15.31 12.58 -0.03
N ASN A 138 -14.07 12.28 -0.39
CA ASN A 138 -13.12 11.61 0.49
C ASN A 138 -11.78 12.37 0.51
N VAL A 139 -11.23 12.57 1.69
CA VAL A 139 -9.90 13.12 1.88
C VAL A 139 -9.10 12.11 2.68
N GLY A 140 -8.20 11.42 1.99
CA GLY A 140 -7.29 10.47 2.63
C GLY A 140 -6.11 11.17 3.30
N ALA A 141 -5.57 10.55 4.33
CA ALA A 141 -4.42 11.05 5.07
C ALA A 141 -3.40 9.92 5.25
N ASP A 142 -2.77 9.51 4.15
CA ASP A 142 -1.86 8.36 4.10
C ASP A 142 -0.67 8.59 3.14
N SER A 143 -0.39 9.83 2.79
CA SER A 143 0.75 10.15 1.94
C SER A 143 2.00 10.37 2.78
N THR A 144 3.10 9.79 2.36
CA THR A 144 4.43 10.02 2.96
C THR A 144 5.11 11.28 2.43
N SER A 145 4.59 11.88 1.37
CA SER A 145 5.15 13.10 0.79
C SER A 145 4.54 14.36 1.42
N PRO A 146 5.33 15.16 2.12
CA PRO A 146 4.81 16.36 2.79
C PRO A 146 4.37 17.48 1.83
N LYS A 147 4.70 17.38 0.56
CA LYS A 147 4.58 18.49 -0.40
C LYS A 147 3.68 18.21 -1.60
N SER A 148 3.08 17.03 -1.67
CA SER A 148 2.22 16.67 -2.80
C SER A 148 1.00 15.87 -2.37
N GLY A 149 -0.13 16.12 -3.02
CA GLY A 149 -1.31 15.28 -2.91
C GLY A 149 -1.27 14.12 -3.90
N THR A 150 -1.87 12.99 -3.55
CA THR A 150 -2.07 11.85 -4.44
C THR A 150 -3.50 11.85 -4.95
N VAL A 151 -3.64 11.76 -6.26
CA VAL A 151 -4.93 11.84 -6.97
C VAL A 151 -5.14 10.68 -7.96
N ASN A 152 -4.10 9.88 -8.16
CA ASN A 152 -4.09 8.71 -9.02
C ASN A 152 -3.85 7.46 -8.18
N TYR A 153 -4.58 6.39 -8.45
CA TYR A 153 -4.63 5.21 -7.61
C TYR A 153 -4.19 3.97 -8.37
N LEU A 154 -3.10 3.37 -7.87
CA LEU A 154 -2.50 2.18 -8.45
C LEU A 154 -3.29 0.95 -8.03
N GLY A 155 -3.91 0.29 -9.00
CA GLY A 155 -4.58 -0.98 -8.78
C GLY A 155 -3.60 -2.14 -8.70
N SER A 156 -4.02 -3.19 -8.03
CA SER A 156 -3.27 -4.44 -7.96
C SER A 156 -4.16 -5.66 -7.88
N TYR A 157 -3.74 -6.74 -8.55
CA TYR A 157 -4.25 -8.08 -8.32
C TYR A 157 -3.16 -8.94 -7.71
N ARG A 158 -3.50 -9.64 -6.63
CA ARG A 158 -2.56 -10.49 -5.89
C ARG A 158 -3.19 -11.84 -5.61
N PHE A 159 -2.45 -12.88 -5.90
CA PHE A 159 -2.86 -14.24 -5.59
C PHE A 159 -1.68 -15.13 -5.23
N GLU A 160 -1.99 -16.20 -4.53
CA GLU A 160 -1.10 -17.30 -4.21
C GLU A 160 -1.47 -18.50 -5.06
N ILE A 161 -0.47 -19.14 -5.64
CA ILE A 161 -0.61 -20.45 -6.30
C ILE A 161 0.11 -21.47 -5.44
N LYS A 162 -0.59 -22.55 -5.14
CA LYS A 162 -0.03 -23.69 -4.43
C LYS A 162 -0.17 -24.95 -5.28
N TYR A 163 0.98 -25.56 -5.62
CA TYR A 163 1.04 -26.88 -6.21
C TYR A 163 1.32 -27.89 -5.12
N THR A 164 0.58 -29.00 -5.10
CA THR A 164 0.73 -30.05 -4.07
C THR A 164 0.82 -31.40 -4.72
N GLU A 165 1.85 -32.16 -4.35
CA GLU A 165 2.00 -33.60 -4.67
C GLU A 165 1.17 -34.46 -3.72
N PRO A 166 0.76 -35.68 -4.14
CA PRO A 166 0.14 -36.63 -3.23
C PRO A 166 1.04 -36.91 -2.01
N ALA A 167 0.45 -37.06 -0.85
CA ALA A 167 1.18 -37.39 0.37
C ALA A 167 1.71 -38.84 0.33
N GLY A 168 2.77 -39.12 1.09
CA GLY A 168 3.30 -40.45 1.28
C GLY A 168 4.12 -41.03 0.10
N LEU A 169 4.54 -40.18 -0.84
CA LEU A 169 5.41 -40.64 -1.93
C LEU A 169 6.80 -40.98 -1.40
N LYS A 170 7.27 -42.18 -1.70
CA LYS A 170 8.65 -42.61 -1.40
C LYS A 170 9.66 -41.75 -2.14
N ILE A 171 10.87 -41.61 -1.60
CA ILE A 171 11.92 -40.74 -2.15
C ILE A 171 12.29 -41.09 -3.61
N ASP A 172 12.18 -42.36 -3.98
CA ASP A 172 12.46 -42.88 -5.30
C ASP A 172 11.23 -42.97 -6.23
N ALA A 173 10.06 -42.53 -5.76
CA ALA A 173 8.83 -42.57 -6.54
C ALA A 173 8.94 -41.71 -7.79
N LYS A 174 8.56 -42.26 -8.94
CA LYS A 174 8.43 -41.54 -10.21
C LYS A 174 7.02 -40.94 -10.32
N GLY A 175 6.93 -39.75 -10.84
CA GLY A 175 5.64 -39.07 -11.04
C GLY A 175 5.80 -37.55 -11.22
N PRO A 176 4.70 -36.84 -11.44
CA PRO A 176 4.72 -35.41 -11.60
C PRO A 176 5.19 -34.71 -10.31
N SER A 177 5.82 -33.56 -10.45
CA SER A 177 6.40 -32.79 -9.36
C SER A 177 5.81 -31.40 -9.24
N ALA A 178 5.47 -31.00 -8.02
CA ALA A 178 5.00 -29.64 -7.70
C ALA A 178 6.05 -28.59 -8.06
N MET A 179 7.32 -28.86 -7.76
CA MET A 179 8.44 -27.98 -8.11
C MET A 179 8.61 -27.84 -9.63
N MET A 180 8.43 -28.93 -10.39
CA MET A 180 8.55 -28.87 -11.85
C MET A 180 7.37 -28.11 -12.47
N ALA A 181 6.14 -28.28 -11.96
CA ALA A 181 5.00 -27.48 -12.38
C ALA A 181 5.24 -25.99 -12.10
N MET A 182 5.73 -25.65 -10.91
CA MET A 182 6.09 -24.28 -10.53
C MET A 182 7.17 -23.71 -11.44
N SER A 183 8.23 -24.44 -11.71
CA SER A 183 9.34 -24.00 -12.57
C SER A 183 8.87 -23.71 -14.00
N ARG A 184 7.98 -24.54 -14.57
CA ARG A 184 7.35 -24.31 -15.88
C ARG A 184 6.52 -23.03 -15.90
N ALA A 185 5.77 -22.76 -14.83
CA ALA A 185 4.98 -21.56 -14.71
C ALA A 185 5.89 -20.31 -14.67
N ILE A 186 6.94 -20.32 -13.86
CA ILE A 186 7.91 -19.23 -13.73
C ILE A 186 8.59 -18.94 -15.07
N GLU A 187 9.08 -19.97 -15.76
CA GLU A 187 9.71 -19.82 -17.07
C GLU A 187 8.78 -19.13 -18.08
N ARG A 188 7.52 -19.53 -18.15
CA ARG A 188 6.56 -18.92 -19.06
C ARG A 188 6.22 -17.50 -18.71
N ILE A 189 6.01 -17.23 -17.41
CA ILE A 189 5.72 -15.87 -16.95
C ILE A 189 6.90 -14.95 -17.24
N SER A 190 8.14 -15.39 -17.09
CA SER A 190 9.34 -14.60 -17.34
C SER A 190 9.44 -14.05 -18.77
N ASN A 191 8.75 -14.69 -19.71
CA ASN A 191 8.71 -14.29 -21.13
C ASN A 191 7.51 -13.39 -21.47
N LEU A 192 6.60 -13.13 -20.54
CA LEU A 192 5.47 -12.24 -20.77
C LEU A 192 5.92 -10.79 -20.82
N LYS A 193 5.46 -10.09 -21.86
CA LYS A 193 5.71 -8.66 -22.02
C LYS A 193 4.48 -7.85 -21.60
N THR A 194 4.72 -6.79 -20.86
CA THR A 194 3.71 -5.77 -20.58
C THR A 194 3.69 -4.72 -21.68
N PRO A 195 2.62 -3.94 -21.83
CA PRO A 195 2.61 -2.80 -22.76
C PRO A 195 3.76 -1.81 -22.50
N TRP A 196 4.13 -1.59 -21.27
CA TRP A 196 5.23 -0.71 -20.88
C TRP A 196 6.62 -1.21 -21.30
N ASP A 197 6.81 -2.53 -21.41
CA ASP A 197 8.08 -3.10 -21.91
C ASP A 197 8.26 -2.81 -23.41
N ALA A 198 7.15 -2.81 -24.15
CA ALA A 198 7.15 -2.53 -25.60
C ALA A 198 7.23 -1.03 -25.89
N ASP A 199 6.51 -0.20 -25.14
CA ASP A 199 6.47 1.26 -25.27
C ASP A 199 6.57 1.92 -23.90
N LYS A 200 7.70 2.59 -23.63
CA LYS A 200 7.93 3.32 -22.37
C LYS A 200 7.00 4.52 -22.14
N LYS A 201 6.24 4.93 -23.14
CA LYS A 201 5.16 5.93 -23.01
C LYS A 201 3.83 5.30 -22.60
N ALA A 202 3.70 3.97 -22.72
CA ALA A 202 2.52 3.26 -22.25
C ALA A 202 2.37 3.37 -20.72
N GLU A 203 1.16 3.20 -20.25
CA GLU A 203 0.90 3.16 -18.82
C GLU A 203 1.65 2.00 -18.15
N ARG A 204 2.35 2.32 -17.07
CA ARG A 204 3.22 1.36 -16.39
C ARG A 204 2.40 0.24 -15.76
N THR A 205 2.31 -0.88 -16.48
CA THR A 205 1.74 -2.13 -15.98
C THR A 205 2.89 -3.08 -15.68
N THR A 206 2.91 -3.63 -14.48
CA THR A 206 3.98 -4.50 -13.99
C THR A 206 3.41 -5.75 -13.36
N TYR A 207 4.22 -6.80 -13.29
CA TYR A 207 3.97 -7.96 -12.46
C TYR A 207 5.26 -8.41 -11.78
N THR A 208 5.09 -9.05 -10.65
CA THR A 208 6.18 -9.68 -9.91
C THR A 208 5.75 -11.07 -9.51
N VAL A 209 6.62 -12.04 -9.74
CA VAL A 209 6.53 -13.36 -9.11
C VAL A 209 7.42 -13.28 -7.88
N GLY A 210 6.80 -13.14 -6.74
CA GLY A 210 7.48 -13.00 -5.46
C GLY A 210 7.79 -14.36 -4.82
N VAL A 211 7.86 -14.37 -3.52
CA VAL A 211 8.25 -15.50 -2.69
C VAL A 211 7.83 -16.86 -3.27
N GLY A 212 8.83 -17.66 -3.64
CA GLY A 212 8.63 -19.04 -4.03
C GLY A 212 9.26 -19.95 -2.98
N SER A 213 8.51 -20.91 -2.47
CA SER A 213 9.01 -21.91 -1.54
C SER A 213 8.46 -23.29 -1.87
N CYS A 214 9.27 -24.33 -1.63
CA CYS A 214 8.80 -25.71 -1.65
C CYS A 214 9.15 -26.35 -0.31
N GLU A 215 8.17 -27.02 0.27
CA GLU A 215 8.31 -27.74 1.54
C GLU A 215 8.08 -29.23 1.32
N GLN A 216 8.94 -30.06 1.88
CA GLN A 216 8.71 -31.49 1.94
C GLN A 216 7.65 -31.80 3.00
N ALA A 217 6.75 -32.74 2.70
CA ALA A 217 5.74 -33.18 3.65
C ALA A 217 6.36 -33.81 4.90
N LYS A 218 7.41 -34.64 4.72
CA LYS A 218 8.19 -35.26 5.79
C LYS A 218 9.60 -35.62 5.30
N PRO A 219 10.59 -35.64 6.20
CA PRO A 219 11.92 -36.18 5.87
C PRO A 219 11.82 -37.64 5.29
N GLY A 220 12.52 -37.86 4.19
CA GLY A 220 12.50 -39.15 3.51
C GLY A 220 11.32 -39.41 2.57
N GLU A 221 10.38 -38.50 2.47
CA GLU A 221 9.34 -38.49 1.46
C GLU A 221 9.72 -37.57 0.30
N ARG A 222 9.27 -37.89 -0.92
CA ARG A 222 9.40 -37.01 -2.09
C ARG A 222 8.33 -35.94 -2.10
N SER A 223 7.18 -36.22 -1.50
CA SER A 223 6.01 -35.33 -1.52
C SER A 223 6.34 -33.88 -1.14
N GLN A 224 5.96 -32.94 -1.99
CA GLN A 224 6.25 -31.54 -1.84
C GLN A 224 4.98 -30.70 -2.03
N SER A 225 5.00 -29.53 -1.39
CA SER A 225 4.05 -28.45 -1.65
C SER A 225 4.84 -27.19 -2.02
N CYS A 226 4.56 -26.61 -3.17
CA CYS A 226 5.26 -25.44 -3.68
C CYS A 226 4.31 -24.27 -3.83
N THR A 227 4.67 -23.12 -3.30
CA THR A 227 3.86 -21.90 -3.28
C THR A 227 4.56 -20.76 -4.01
N LEU A 228 3.80 -19.99 -4.79
CA LEU A 228 4.23 -18.76 -5.44
C LEU A 228 3.27 -17.63 -5.12
N LEU A 229 3.79 -16.43 -4.92
CA LEU A 229 3.01 -15.20 -4.86
C LEU A 229 3.14 -14.42 -6.16
N VAL A 230 2.02 -13.91 -6.66
CA VAL A 230 1.98 -13.04 -7.83
C VAL A 230 1.34 -11.71 -7.46
N ASP A 231 2.02 -10.62 -7.79
CA ASP A 231 1.54 -9.25 -7.64
C ASP A 231 1.56 -8.57 -9.02
N MET A 232 0.40 -8.17 -9.50
CA MET A 232 0.22 -7.45 -10.76
C MET A 232 -0.27 -6.05 -10.45
N ARG A 233 0.30 -5.04 -11.07
CA ARG A 233 -0.04 -3.63 -10.82
C ARG A 233 -0.19 -2.84 -12.10
N SER A 234 -1.21 -1.97 -12.14
CA SER A 234 -1.38 -0.98 -13.20
C SER A 234 -2.07 0.28 -12.65
N PRO A 235 -1.77 1.47 -13.20
CA PRO A 235 -2.51 2.69 -12.88
C PRO A 235 -3.90 2.72 -13.53
N THR A 236 -4.23 1.80 -14.43
CA THR A 236 -5.52 1.74 -15.11
C THR A 236 -6.13 0.35 -15.11
N PRO A 237 -7.48 0.24 -15.08
CA PRO A 237 -8.17 -1.05 -14.99
C PRO A 237 -7.93 -1.96 -16.22
N GLY A 238 -7.96 -1.41 -17.44
CA GLY A 238 -7.82 -2.20 -18.67
C GLY A 238 -6.55 -3.03 -18.71
N PRO A 239 -5.35 -2.40 -18.71
CA PRO A 239 -4.07 -3.10 -18.67
C PRO A 239 -3.90 -4.04 -17.46
N LEU A 240 -4.51 -3.72 -16.31
CA LEU A 240 -4.49 -4.59 -15.14
C LEU A 240 -5.25 -5.90 -15.39
N ASN A 241 -6.43 -5.80 -16.00
CA ASN A 241 -7.22 -6.97 -16.40
C ASN A 241 -6.52 -7.78 -17.50
N ASP A 242 -5.91 -7.11 -18.46
CA ASP A 242 -5.19 -7.77 -19.55
C ASP A 242 -4.00 -8.59 -19.06
N ILE A 243 -3.22 -8.06 -18.12
CA ILE A 243 -2.08 -8.82 -17.57
C ILE A 243 -2.54 -9.99 -16.72
N ARG A 244 -3.63 -9.83 -15.95
CA ARG A 244 -4.29 -10.92 -15.22
C ARG A 244 -4.70 -12.04 -16.17
N ALA A 245 -5.42 -11.71 -17.25
CA ALA A 245 -5.89 -12.69 -18.23
C ALA A 245 -4.75 -13.47 -18.92
N LYS A 246 -3.57 -12.89 -19.01
CA LYS A 246 -2.37 -13.55 -19.55
C LYS A 246 -1.67 -14.43 -18.53
N ILE A 247 -1.58 -13.99 -17.28
CA ILE A 247 -0.79 -14.67 -16.23
C ILE A 247 -1.56 -15.83 -15.61
N GLU A 248 -2.81 -15.64 -15.26
CA GLU A 248 -3.60 -16.62 -14.50
C GLU A 248 -3.67 -18.01 -15.17
N PRO A 249 -3.91 -18.14 -16.50
CA PRO A 249 -3.99 -19.45 -17.17
C PRO A 249 -2.65 -20.20 -17.23
N VAL A 250 -1.53 -19.51 -17.07
CA VAL A 250 -0.20 -20.11 -17.16
C VAL A 250 0.01 -21.17 -16.10
N PHE A 251 -0.53 -20.94 -14.91
CA PHE A 251 -0.38 -21.84 -13.77
C PHE A 251 -1.13 -23.15 -13.98
N GLN A 252 -2.37 -23.08 -14.42
CA GLN A 252 -3.15 -24.26 -14.75
C GLN A 252 -2.46 -25.08 -15.86
N LYS A 253 -2.04 -24.41 -16.93
CA LYS A 253 -1.35 -25.04 -18.05
C LYS A 253 -0.04 -25.72 -17.63
N ALA A 254 0.72 -25.12 -16.74
CA ALA A 254 1.96 -25.68 -16.22
C ALA A 254 1.71 -26.99 -15.44
N MET A 255 0.65 -27.03 -14.63
CA MET A 255 0.23 -28.25 -13.94
C MET A 255 -0.25 -29.33 -14.92
N ASP A 256 -1.09 -28.95 -15.89
CA ASP A 256 -1.64 -29.87 -16.89
C ASP A 256 -0.53 -30.56 -17.66
N GLU A 257 0.48 -29.83 -18.10
CA GLU A 257 1.62 -30.38 -18.82
C GLU A 257 2.52 -31.25 -17.96
N GLU A 258 2.73 -30.89 -16.70
CA GLU A 258 3.49 -31.71 -15.79
C GLU A 258 2.79 -33.06 -15.54
N ASN A 259 1.47 -33.02 -15.31
CA ASN A 259 0.68 -34.27 -15.15
C ASN A 259 0.64 -35.13 -16.45
N ALA A 260 0.42 -34.45 -17.57
CA ALA A 260 0.36 -35.13 -18.89
C ALA A 260 1.66 -35.85 -19.26
N LYS A 261 2.82 -35.33 -18.86
CA LYS A 261 4.13 -35.99 -19.03
C LYS A 261 4.18 -37.40 -18.45
N PHE A 262 3.37 -37.66 -17.42
CA PHE A 262 3.26 -38.98 -16.75
C PHE A 262 1.98 -39.70 -17.12
N GLY A 263 1.25 -39.24 -18.14
CA GLY A 263 -0.01 -39.87 -18.59
C GLY A 263 -1.17 -39.70 -17.62
N LEU A 264 -1.09 -38.74 -16.70
CA LEU A 264 -2.10 -38.51 -15.67
C LEU A 264 -3.07 -37.35 -16.06
N LYS A 265 -4.33 -37.53 -15.73
CA LYS A 265 -5.32 -36.45 -15.73
C LYS A 265 -5.27 -35.73 -14.40
N ASN A 266 -5.71 -34.46 -14.38
CA ASN A 266 -5.75 -33.68 -13.13
C ASN A 266 -6.66 -34.27 -12.06
N THR A 267 -7.62 -35.12 -12.45
CA THR A 267 -8.51 -35.82 -11.52
C THR A 267 -7.84 -37.06 -10.87
N ASP A 268 -6.70 -37.52 -11.43
CA ASP A 268 -6.00 -38.66 -10.89
C ASP A 268 -5.49 -38.40 -9.47
N PRO A 269 -5.65 -39.33 -8.53
CA PRO A 269 -5.09 -39.18 -7.18
C PRO A 269 -3.56 -39.03 -7.13
N LYS A 270 -2.86 -39.50 -8.16
CA LYS A 270 -1.40 -39.36 -8.28
C LYS A 270 -0.94 -38.07 -8.95
N ALA A 271 -1.85 -37.27 -9.45
CA ALA A 271 -1.54 -36.01 -10.11
C ALA A 271 -1.19 -34.91 -9.11
N VAL A 272 -0.33 -33.98 -9.53
CA VAL A 272 -0.14 -32.70 -8.85
C VAL A 272 -1.47 -31.93 -8.90
N LYS A 273 -1.86 -31.35 -7.78
CA LYS A 273 -3.03 -30.48 -7.66
C LYS A 273 -2.59 -29.01 -7.57
N MET A 274 -3.47 -28.13 -7.98
CA MET A 274 -3.26 -26.70 -7.89
C MET A 274 -4.41 -26.03 -7.13
N GLU A 275 -4.06 -25.14 -6.25
CA GLU A 275 -4.97 -24.21 -5.59
C GLU A 275 -4.56 -22.78 -5.93
N LEU A 276 -5.52 -21.92 -6.27
CA LEU A 276 -5.32 -20.51 -6.50
C LEU A 276 -6.14 -19.73 -5.49
N VAL A 277 -5.46 -18.93 -4.66
CA VAL A 277 -6.09 -18.14 -3.60
C VAL A 277 -5.86 -16.66 -3.88
N TRP A 278 -6.92 -15.94 -4.19
CA TRP A 278 -6.89 -14.48 -4.29
C TRP A 278 -6.84 -13.86 -2.90
N PHE A 279 -5.94 -12.90 -2.71
CA PHE A 279 -5.84 -12.14 -1.46
C PHE A 279 -5.68 -10.63 -1.68
N GLY A 280 -5.60 -10.17 -2.92
CA GLY A 280 -5.46 -8.76 -3.24
C GLY A 280 -6.24 -8.38 -4.49
N ASP A 281 -7.06 -7.33 -4.32
CA ASP A 281 -7.87 -6.75 -5.39
C ASP A 281 -8.09 -5.28 -5.04
N ARG A 282 -7.18 -4.43 -5.50
CA ARG A 282 -7.26 -2.99 -5.33
C ARG A 282 -7.61 -2.36 -6.68
N PRO A 283 -8.71 -1.61 -6.80
CA PRO A 283 -9.09 -0.99 -8.06
C PRO A 283 -8.11 0.09 -8.49
N ALA A 284 -7.90 0.23 -9.81
CA ALA A 284 -7.03 1.23 -10.42
C ALA A 284 -7.85 2.40 -10.94
N HIS A 285 -7.41 3.62 -10.68
CA HIS A 285 -8.05 4.82 -11.24
C HIS A 285 -7.04 5.94 -11.46
N GLN A 286 -7.18 6.64 -12.57
CA GLN A 286 -6.48 7.89 -12.84
C GLN A 286 -7.50 9.04 -12.88
N ARG A 287 -7.19 10.14 -12.18
CA ARG A 287 -8.03 11.32 -12.21
C ARG A 287 -7.95 12.02 -13.56
N LYS A 288 -9.08 12.37 -14.13
CA LYS A 288 -9.17 13.18 -15.35
C LYS A 288 -9.78 14.57 -15.10
N ASN A 289 -10.62 14.71 -14.08
CA ASN A 289 -11.21 16.00 -13.71
C ASN A 289 -10.48 16.60 -12.51
N TYR A 290 -9.76 17.67 -12.72
CA TYR A 290 -9.01 18.41 -11.69
C TYR A 290 -9.74 19.69 -11.22
N ASN A 291 -10.97 19.92 -11.65
CA ASN A 291 -11.76 21.12 -11.34
C ASN A 291 -12.99 20.83 -10.47
N ASP A 292 -13.14 19.61 -9.94
CA ASP A 292 -14.21 19.28 -9.01
C ASP A 292 -14.03 19.96 -7.64
N GLY A 293 -15.06 19.94 -6.81
CA GLY A 293 -15.07 20.60 -5.51
C GLY A 293 -13.95 20.13 -4.57
N VAL A 294 -13.62 18.84 -4.58
CA VAL A 294 -12.53 18.30 -3.75
C VAL A 294 -11.17 18.89 -4.16
N MET A 295 -10.93 19.01 -5.47
CA MET A 295 -9.70 19.64 -5.97
C MET A 295 -9.67 21.15 -5.72
N GLN A 296 -10.81 21.82 -5.79
CA GLN A 296 -10.89 23.22 -5.39
C GLN A 296 -10.55 23.40 -3.90
N ALA A 297 -11.11 22.56 -3.02
CA ALA A 297 -10.77 22.56 -1.60
C ALA A 297 -9.28 22.27 -1.37
N TYR A 298 -8.73 21.32 -2.11
CA TYR A 298 -7.30 20.98 -2.06
C TYR A 298 -6.40 22.20 -2.37
N TRP A 299 -6.65 22.88 -3.49
CA TRP A 299 -5.85 24.05 -3.88
C TRP A 299 -6.03 25.26 -2.96
N GLN A 300 -7.29 25.55 -2.57
CA GLN A 300 -7.57 26.70 -1.72
C GLN A 300 -7.01 26.50 -0.32
N SER A 301 -7.14 25.30 0.26
CA SER A 301 -6.59 25.02 1.59
C SER A 301 -5.06 25.12 1.59
N ALA A 302 -4.39 24.56 0.57
CA ALA A 302 -2.94 24.66 0.42
C ALA A 302 -2.48 26.12 0.37
N LYS A 303 -3.14 26.93 -0.46
CA LYS A 303 -2.86 28.37 -0.58
C LYS A 303 -3.06 29.10 0.75
N THR A 304 -4.12 28.78 1.47
CA THR A 304 -4.46 29.45 2.75
C THR A 304 -3.40 29.21 3.82
N VAL A 305 -2.84 28.01 3.87
CA VAL A 305 -1.78 27.67 4.84
C VAL A 305 -0.36 27.93 4.32
N GLY A 306 -0.22 28.53 3.14
CA GLY A 306 1.08 28.89 2.56
C GLY A 306 1.85 27.72 1.96
N ILE A 307 1.17 26.62 1.60
CA ILE A 307 1.77 25.47 0.94
C ILE A 307 1.53 25.59 -0.57
N ASP A 308 2.59 25.77 -1.36
CA ASP A 308 2.47 25.76 -2.82
C ASP A 308 2.66 24.34 -3.37
N GLU A 309 1.56 23.66 -3.57
CA GLU A 309 1.54 22.29 -4.10
C GLU A 309 1.14 22.20 -5.58
N ARG A 310 0.75 23.30 -6.23
CA ARG A 310 0.30 23.27 -7.63
C ARG A 310 1.29 22.65 -8.61
N LYS A 311 2.57 22.79 -8.32
CA LYS A 311 3.66 22.21 -9.11
C LYS A 311 4.03 20.76 -8.71
N LYS A 312 3.35 20.18 -7.72
CA LYS A 312 3.79 18.96 -7.02
C LYS A 312 2.68 17.96 -6.77
N LEU A 313 1.57 18.00 -7.54
CA LEU A 313 0.69 16.84 -7.58
C LEU A 313 1.51 15.62 -7.96
N ASN A 314 1.39 14.57 -7.17
CA ASN A 314 2.01 13.31 -7.51
C ASN A 314 1.23 12.67 -8.67
N GLU A 315 1.71 12.86 -9.88
CA GLU A 315 1.12 12.25 -11.08
C GLU A 315 1.30 10.73 -11.09
N ARG A 316 2.21 10.20 -10.26
CA ARG A 316 2.35 8.76 -10.09
C ARG A 316 1.18 8.22 -9.27
N ALA A 317 0.62 7.12 -9.74
CA ALA A 317 -0.40 6.41 -9.00
C ALA A 317 0.22 5.74 -7.76
N SER A 318 -0.44 5.90 -6.60
CA SER A 318 -0.12 5.21 -5.35
C SER A 318 -1.25 4.27 -4.97
N SER A 319 -0.94 3.20 -4.24
CA SER A 319 -1.93 2.23 -3.77
C SER A 319 -2.26 2.55 -2.33
N LEU A 320 -3.45 3.05 -2.08
CA LEU A 320 -3.91 3.64 -0.83
C LEU A 320 -5.37 3.23 -0.57
N ASN A 321 -5.87 3.49 0.62
CA ASN A 321 -7.30 3.37 0.95
C ASN A 321 -8.21 4.10 -0.05
N ASP A 322 -7.73 5.18 -0.62
CA ASP A 322 -8.43 6.05 -1.59
C ASP A 322 -8.76 5.35 -2.93
N ASN A 323 -8.13 4.21 -3.22
CA ASN A 323 -8.50 3.39 -4.37
C ASN A 323 -10.00 3.02 -4.35
N VAL A 324 -10.55 2.76 -3.16
CA VAL A 324 -11.94 2.30 -3.01
C VAL A 324 -12.96 3.39 -3.27
N PRO A 325 -12.93 4.57 -2.61
CA PRO A 325 -13.86 5.65 -2.93
C PRO A 325 -13.76 6.09 -4.39
N ALA A 326 -12.56 6.12 -4.97
CA ALA A 326 -12.40 6.39 -6.40
C ALA A 326 -13.15 5.37 -7.28
N ALA A 327 -13.12 4.08 -6.92
CA ALA A 327 -13.80 3.02 -7.65
C ALA A 327 -15.33 3.16 -7.62
N VAL A 328 -15.86 3.78 -6.60
CA VAL A 328 -17.31 4.03 -6.48
C VAL A 328 -17.73 5.44 -6.92
N GLY A 329 -16.83 6.18 -7.59
CA GLY A 329 -17.14 7.49 -8.17
C GLY A 329 -17.13 8.65 -7.17
N VAL A 330 -16.60 8.46 -5.96
CA VAL A 330 -16.46 9.52 -4.97
C VAL A 330 -15.21 10.35 -5.27
N PRO A 331 -15.32 11.68 -5.44
CA PRO A 331 -14.16 12.54 -5.60
C PRO A 331 -13.21 12.42 -4.41
N THR A 332 -11.96 12.10 -4.70
CA THR A 332 -11.00 11.71 -3.66
C THR A 332 -9.64 12.38 -3.88
N VAL A 333 -9.01 12.83 -2.81
CA VAL A 333 -7.60 13.24 -2.79
C VAL A 333 -6.96 12.75 -1.50
N ASN A 334 -5.72 12.27 -1.61
CA ASN A 334 -4.92 11.94 -0.44
C ASN A 334 -3.89 13.04 -0.17
N ILE A 335 -3.76 13.47 1.07
CA ILE A 335 -2.78 14.47 1.48
C ILE A 335 -1.94 13.96 2.65
N ASN A 336 -0.73 14.45 2.76
CA ASN A 336 0.07 14.26 3.96
C ASN A 336 -0.24 15.37 4.97
N VAL A 337 -0.63 14.97 6.15
CA VAL A 337 -0.89 15.88 7.28
C VAL A 337 0.08 15.67 8.46
N GLY A 338 1.04 14.77 8.30
CA GLY A 338 2.09 14.49 9.28
C GLY A 338 3.28 15.43 9.20
N THR A 339 4.40 15.02 9.77
CA THR A 339 5.64 15.80 9.85
C THR A 339 6.21 16.21 8.50
N ASN A 340 6.88 17.35 8.47
CA ASN A 340 7.55 17.89 7.30
C ASN A 340 9.08 17.65 7.31
N ALA A 341 9.64 17.23 8.42
CA ALA A 341 11.08 17.23 8.63
C ALA A 341 11.80 16.02 8.01
N GLY A 342 11.08 14.97 7.66
CA GLY A 342 11.64 13.80 6.97
C GLY A 342 11.18 12.47 7.54
N GLY A 343 11.43 11.41 6.80
CA GLY A 343 11.13 10.04 7.19
C GLY A 343 11.74 9.03 6.21
N GLY A 344 11.76 7.78 6.60
CA GLY A 344 12.25 6.69 5.76
C GLY A 344 11.99 5.32 6.36
N GLY A 345 12.27 4.28 5.55
CA GLY A 345 12.08 2.90 5.97
C GLY A 345 10.60 2.47 6.06
N GLY A 346 9.69 3.13 5.34
CA GLY A 346 8.29 2.74 5.33
C GLY A 346 8.11 1.26 5.02
N HIS A 347 7.16 0.60 5.70
CA HIS A 347 6.91 -0.86 5.69
C HIS A 347 8.06 -1.72 6.27
N ALA A 348 9.01 -1.11 7.00
CA ALA A 348 10.08 -1.85 7.64
C ALA A 348 10.10 -1.63 9.15
N TRP A 349 10.61 -2.61 9.88
CA TRP A 349 10.74 -2.51 11.34
C TRP A 349 11.62 -1.32 11.79
N TYR A 350 12.48 -0.82 10.91
CA TYR A 350 13.37 0.32 11.14
C TYR A 350 12.80 1.64 10.58
N GLU A 351 11.53 1.73 10.35
CA GLU A 351 10.91 2.98 9.94
C GLU A 351 11.22 4.10 10.92
N TRP A 352 11.48 5.28 10.40
CA TRP A 352 11.81 6.45 11.21
C TRP A 352 11.15 7.70 10.67
N GLY A 353 10.93 8.64 11.56
CA GLY A 353 10.53 10.00 11.22
C GLY A 353 11.25 11.04 12.05
N ILE A 354 11.29 12.25 11.55
CA ILE A 354 11.73 13.43 12.28
C ILE A 354 10.48 14.20 12.65
N PRO A 355 10.20 14.40 13.96
CA PRO A 355 9.10 15.26 14.38
C PRO A 355 9.25 16.63 13.74
N GLY A 356 8.17 17.15 13.18
CA GLY A 356 8.12 18.50 12.64
C GLY A 356 8.20 19.55 13.75
N ASN A 357 8.35 20.78 13.37
CA ASN A 357 8.07 21.87 14.27
C ASN A 357 6.55 22.04 14.41
N GLY A 358 6.07 22.40 15.59
CA GLY A 358 4.64 22.49 15.88
C GLY A 358 3.89 23.48 14.97
N GLU A 359 4.55 24.45 14.34
CA GLU A 359 3.95 25.37 13.40
C GLU A 359 3.57 24.67 12.09
N ASP A 360 4.48 23.89 11.51
CA ASP A 360 4.21 23.18 10.26
C ASP A 360 3.16 22.09 10.45
N GLU A 361 3.21 21.39 11.56
CA GLU A 361 2.18 20.39 11.91
C GLU A 361 0.82 21.05 12.13
N GLY A 362 0.78 22.18 12.84
CA GLY A 362 -0.44 22.97 13.01
C GLY A 362 -1.04 23.43 11.69
N LYS A 363 -0.22 23.89 10.75
CA LYS A 363 -0.67 24.26 9.39
C LYS A 363 -1.31 23.07 8.65
N ARG A 364 -0.78 21.86 8.81
CA ARG A 364 -1.30 20.67 8.15
C ARG A 364 -2.63 20.22 8.74
N VAL A 365 -2.75 20.18 10.07
CA VAL A 365 -4.02 19.91 10.76
C VAL A 365 -5.05 20.94 10.35
N TYR A 366 -4.68 22.22 10.33
CA TYR A 366 -5.55 23.31 9.91
C TYR A 366 -5.99 23.15 8.44
N ARG A 367 -5.08 22.76 7.56
CA ARG A 367 -5.40 22.44 6.17
C ARG A 367 -6.45 21.33 6.06
N MET A 368 -6.33 20.25 6.85
CA MET A 368 -7.30 19.17 6.87
C MET A 368 -8.68 19.68 7.33
N ILE A 369 -8.72 20.50 8.36
CA ILE A 369 -9.96 21.15 8.81
C ILE A 369 -10.57 21.99 7.68
N LEU A 370 -9.78 22.83 7.01
CA LEU A 370 -10.25 23.65 5.89
C LEU A 370 -10.82 22.78 4.76
N MET A 371 -10.13 21.71 4.39
CA MET A 371 -10.64 20.79 3.36
C MET A 371 -11.96 20.16 3.77
N GLY A 372 -12.06 19.69 5.01
CA GLY A 372 -13.32 19.15 5.55
C GLY A 372 -14.45 20.16 5.47
N LEU A 373 -14.23 21.38 5.93
CA LEU A 373 -15.22 22.45 5.95
C LEU A 373 -15.60 22.95 4.55
N MET A 374 -14.63 23.10 3.65
CA MET A 374 -14.91 23.51 2.27
C MET A 374 -15.75 22.45 1.53
N ASN A 375 -15.46 21.18 1.76
CA ASN A 375 -16.23 20.10 1.14
C ASN A 375 -17.62 19.95 1.76
N ALA A 376 -17.73 20.06 3.09
CA ALA A 376 -18.99 19.85 3.82
C ALA A 376 -19.85 21.12 3.91
N GLY A 377 -19.30 22.29 3.67
CA GLY A 377 -19.93 23.55 4.05
C GLY A 377 -20.02 23.74 5.57
N PHE A 378 -20.38 24.90 6.05
CA PHE A 378 -20.52 25.13 7.48
C PHE A 378 -21.40 26.37 7.79
N ASN A 379 -21.94 26.40 8.99
CA ASN A 379 -22.69 27.54 9.53
C ASN A 379 -21.74 28.44 10.28
N THR A 380 -21.73 29.71 9.92
CA THR A 380 -20.96 30.76 10.61
C THR A 380 -21.64 31.17 11.90
N SER A 381 -20.90 31.81 12.81
CA SER A 381 -21.44 32.29 14.10
C SER A 381 -22.51 33.39 13.96
N ASP A 382 -22.51 34.13 12.84
CA ASP A 382 -23.50 35.14 12.51
C ASP A 382 -24.73 34.58 11.75
N GLY A 383 -24.85 33.24 11.68
CA GLY A 383 -26.00 32.57 11.10
C GLY A 383 -25.99 32.42 9.57
N LYS A 384 -24.89 32.79 8.92
CA LYS A 384 -24.73 32.56 7.48
C LYS A 384 -24.33 31.14 7.21
N VAL A 385 -24.65 30.64 6.02
CA VAL A 385 -24.28 29.31 5.54
C VAL A 385 -23.24 29.44 4.43
N VAL A 386 -22.07 28.87 4.65
CA VAL A 386 -21.07 28.65 3.60
C VAL A 386 -21.41 27.33 2.91
N GLN A 387 -21.76 27.40 1.65
CA GLN A 387 -22.19 26.22 0.89
C GLN A 387 -21.05 25.23 0.66
N PRO A 388 -21.33 23.92 0.65
CA PRO A 388 -20.36 22.90 0.28
C PRO A 388 -19.81 23.10 -1.14
N LEU A 389 -18.52 22.87 -1.36
CA LEU A 389 -17.92 22.84 -2.69
C LEU A 389 -18.26 21.54 -3.44
N VAL A 390 -18.64 20.50 -2.73
CA VAL A 390 -19.11 19.23 -3.30
C VAL A 390 -20.61 19.11 -3.16
N GLY A 391 -21.24 18.45 -4.11
CA GLY A 391 -22.67 18.16 -4.07
C GLY A 391 -22.92 16.65 -4.10
N PRO A 392 -24.17 16.22 -3.94
CA PRO A 392 -24.55 14.83 -4.09
C PRO A 392 -23.99 14.26 -5.40
N ILE A 393 -23.52 13.00 -5.36
CA ILE A 393 -22.93 12.35 -6.52
C ILE A 393 -24.00 12.22 -7.63
N GLY A 394 -25.25 12.02 -7.26
CA GLY A 394 -26.37 11.90 -8.21
C GLY A 394 -26.12 10.74 -9.18
N ASN A 395 -26.22 11.04 -10.48
CA ASN A 395 -25.98 10.08 -11.54
C ASN A 395 -24.52 10.08 -12.05
N ARG A 396 -23.59 10.73 -11.34
CA ARG A 396 -22.17 10.70 -11.72
C ARG A 396 -21.64 9.26 -11.67
N THR A 397 -20.83 8.94 -12.65
CA THR A 397 -20.13 7.65 -12.73
C THR A 397 -18.66 7.84 -12.35
N THR A 398 -17.96 6.73 -12.14
CA THR A 398 -16.51 6.74 -11.95
C THR A 398 -15.81 7.43 -13.12
N GLU A 399 -16.29 7.24 -14.34
CA GLU A 399 -15.71 7.82 -15.56
C GLU A 399 -15.83 9.34 -15.65
N ASP A 400 -16.72 9.98 -14.89
CA ASP A 400 -16.82 11.45 -14.85
C ASP A 400 -15.63 12.11 -14.15
N ILE A 401 -14.95 11.36 -13.27
CA ILE A 401 -13.84 11.86 -12.45
C ILE A 401 -12.55 11.11 -12.77
N TYR A 402 -12.65 9.82 -13.03
CA TYR A 402 -11.52 8.92 -13.23
C TYR A 402 -11.58 8.19 -14.59
N LYS A 403 -10.43 7.70 -15.04
CA LYS A 403 -10.30 6.79 -16.19
C LYS A 403 -10.39 5.34 -15.73
#